data_e93fbc7b90666f03e3eb571d02c799f1
#
_entry.id   e93fbc7b90666f03e3eb571d02c799f1
#
_cell.length_a   1.000
_cell.length_b   1.000
_cell.length_c   1.000
_cell.angle_alpha   90.00
_cell.angle_beta   90.00
_cell.angle_gamma   90.00
#
_symmetry.space_group_name_H-M   'P 1'
#
loop_
_entity.id
_entity.type
_entity.pdbx_description
1 polymer ?
#
loop_
_entity_poly.entity_id
_entity_poly.type
_entity_poly.pdbx_seq_one_letter_code
_entity_poly.pdbx_strand_id
1 'polypeptide(L)'
;TGYVVGRMSGHNIQSEGSGNIGTTNALRTMGAKGGALTFAGDLLKAFIPTLLVRFVFCPNMGYSPEMTYLMTLVIGLGVVIGHNFPFYLHFKGGKGIAVSAAVIVASSSNTSLGWIMIGVFLAVFIIVVGITRYVSLGSLIVVWYFPLYVILEYHGIETSLFVIMLFIALLFTALAYFKHAGNIRRLMLSLIHI
;
A
#
# COMPACT_ATOMS: atom_id res chain seq x y z
N THR A 1 -8.94 -2.88 -9.21
CA THR A 1 -9.19 -4.35 -9.29
C THR A 1 -10.58 -4.66 -8.74
N GLY A 2 -10.89 -4.37 -7.47
CA GLY A 2 -12.15 -4.76 -6.85
C GLY A 2 -13.42 -4.28 -7.56
N TYR A 3 -13.39 -3.11 -8.19
CA TYR A 3 -14.51 -2.66 -9.03
C TYR A 3 -14.78 -3.61 -10.21
N VAL A 4 -13.71 -4.03 -10.90
CA VAL A 4 -13.82 -4.96 -12.05
C VAL A 4 -14.30 -6.34 -11.57
N VAL A 5 -13.69 -6.86 -10.50
CA VAL A 5 -14.09 -8.15 -9.89
C VAL A 5 -15.55 -8.10 -9.44
N GLY A 6 -16.00 -7.00 -8.83
CA GLY A 6 -17.39 -6.79 -8.45
C GLY A 6 -18.33 -6.84 -9.63
N ARG A 7 -18.04 -6.07 -10.68
CA ARG A 7 -18.86 -6.09 -11.92
C ARG A 7 -18.94 -7.47 -12.56
N MET A 8 -17.83 -8.20 -12.63
CA MET A 8 -17.81 -9.56 -13.17
C MET A 8 -18.60 -10.57 -12.32
N SER A 9 -18.75 -10.29 -11.01
CA SER A 9 -19.48 -11.12 -10.05
C SER A 9 -20.92 -10.67 -9.81
N GLY A 10 -21.42 -9.69 -10.56
CA GLY A 10 -22.78 -9.16 -10.42
C GLY A 10 -22.99 -8.21 -9.23
N HIS A 11 -21.89 -7.76 -8.57
CA HIS A 11 -21.92 -6.89 -7.39
C HIS A 11 -21.57 -5.44 -7.72
N ASN A 12 -22.23 -4.51 -7.07
CA ASN A 12 -21.83 -3.10 -7.07
C ASN A 12 -21.10 -2.76 -5.78
N ILE A 13 -19.80 -3.09 -5.73
CA ILE A 13 -18.96 -2.93 -4.54
C ILE A 13 -18.93 -1.50 -3.96
N GLN A 14 -19.25 -0.47 -4.78
CA GLN A 14 -19.29 0.92 -4.31
C GLN A 14 -20.57 1.25 -3.54
N SER A 15 -21.64 0.48 -3.68
CA SER A 15 -22.89 0.63 -2.94
C SER A 15 -23.10 -0.46 -1.88
N GLU A 16 -22.20 -1.45 -1.81
CA GLU A 16 -22.31 -2.57 -0.88
C GLU A 16 -21.27 -2.50 0.24
N GLY A 17 -21.61 -3.01 1.42
CA GLY A 17 -20.73 -3.05 2.59
C GLY A 17 -20.25 -1.65 3.01
N SER A 18 -18.94 -1.42 2.95
CA SER A 18 -18.35 -0.11 3.26
C SER A 18 -18.27 0.84 2.06
N GLY A 19 -18.68 0.42 0.87
CA GLY A 19 -18.53 1.16 -0.38
C GLY A 19 -17.11 1.29 -0.90
N ASN A 20 -16.11 0.71 -0.20
CA ASN A 20 -14.71 0.75 -0.63
C ASN A 20 -14.41 -0.37 -1.62
N ILE A 21 -13.64 -0.07 -2.68
CA ILE A 21 -13.31 -1.06 -3.72
C ILE A 21 -12.14 -2.00 -3.36
N GLY A 22 -11.61 -1.93 -2.13
CA GLY A 22 -10.47 -2.73 -1.69
C GLY A 22 -10.83 -4.11 -1.16
N THR A 23 -9.81 -4.92 -0.91
CA THR A 23 -9.88 -6.34 -0.50
C THR A 23 -10.82 -6.62 0.65
N THR A 24 -10.78 -5.83 1.73
CA THR A 24 -11.62 -6.06 2.92
C THR A 24 -13.12 -5.94 2.62
N ASN A 25 -13.52 -4.98 1.78
CA ASN A 25 -14.91 -4.88 1.37
C ASN A 25 -15.28 -5.96 0.36
N ALA A 26 -14.37 -6.28 -0.57
CA ALA A 26 -14.55 -7.37 -1.52
C ALA A 26 -14.77 -8.72 -0.82
N LEU A 27 -13.99 -8.99 0.25
CA LEU A 27 -14.18 -10.19 1.08
C LEU A 27 -15.57 -10.22 1.74
N ARG A 28 -16.03 -9.06 2.21
CA ARG A 28 -17.32 -8.93 2.90
C ARG A 28 -18.52 -9.10 1.95
N THR A 29 -18.44 -8.54 0.73
CA THR A 29 -19.57 -8.49 -0.22
C THR A 29 -19.58 -9.66 -1.20
N MET A 30 -18.40 -10.14 -1.60
CA MET A 30 -18.23 -11.18 -2.63
C MET A 30 -17.60 -12.48 -2.08
N GLY A 31 -17.40 -12.58 -0.76
CA GLY A 31 -16.79 -13.75 -0.12
C GLY A 31 -15.29 -13.89 -0.39
N ALA A 32 -14.73 -15.04 0.02
CA ALA A 32 -13.28 -15.30 -0.02
C ALA A 32 -12.69 -15.21 -1.44
N LYS A 33 -13.39 -15.71 -2.45
CA LYS A 33 -12.93 -15.68 -3.84
C LYS A 33 -12.82 -14.24 -4.37
N GLY A 34 -13.84 -13.40 -4.15
CA GLY A 34 -13.84 -11.99 -4.55
C GLY A 34 -12.75 -11.18 -3.82
N GLY A 35 -12.60 -11.45 -2.51
CA GLY A 35 -11.53 -10.85 -1.70
C GLY A 35 -10.14 -11.24 -2.21
N ALA A 36 -9.88 -12.53 -2.45
CA ALA A 36 -8.59 -13.03 -2.93
C ALA A 36 -8.23 -12.49 -4.32
N LEU A 37 -9.17 -12.47 -5.26
CA LEU A 37 -8.96 -11.90 -6.60
C LEU A 37 -8.67 -10.39 -6.55
N THR A 38 -9.39 -9.67 -5.69
CA THR A 38 -9.15 -8.24 -5.49
C THR A 38 -7.76 -7.99 -4.89
N PHE A 39 -7.37 -8.76 -3.88
CA PHE A 39 -6.06 -8.66 -3.24
C PHE A 39 -4.93 -8.97 -4.22
N ALA A 40 -5.01 -10.12 -4.91
CA ALA A 40 -4.01 -10.51 -5.89
C ALA A 40 -3.83 -9.48 -7.00
N GLY A 41 -4.92 -8.98 -7.56
CA GLY A 41 -4.85 -7.95 -8.59
C GLY A 41 -4.38 -6.59 -8.06
N ASP A 42 -4.62 -6.25 -6.79
CA ASP A 42 -4.07 -5.04 -6.16
C ASP A 42 -2.57 -5.17 -5.89
N LEU A 43 -2.08 -6.38 -5.54
CA LEU A 43 -0.65 -6.66 -5.46
C LEU A 43 0.02 -6.59 -6.83
N LEU A 44 -0.50 -7.32 -7.83
CA LEU A 44 0.11 -7.43 -9.15
C LEU A 44 0.25 -6.09 -9.86
N LYS A 45 -0.75 -5.22 -9.80
CA LYS A 45 -0.68 -3.89 -10.45
C LYS A 45 0.40 -2.98 -9.86
N ALA A 46 0.87 -3.25 -8.63
CA ALA A 46 1.97 -2.53 -8.01
C ALA A 46 3.30 -3.28 -8.18
N PHE A 47 3.31 -4.60 -8.01
CA PHE A 47 4.50 -5.40 -8.22
C PHE A 47 5.07 -5.22 -9.62
N ILE A 48 4.23 -5.37 -10.65
CA ILE A 48 4.71 -5.36 -12.05
C ILE A 48 5.45 -4.06 -12.37
N PRO A 49 4.89 -2.85 -12.24
CA PRO A 49 5.60 -1.63 -12.59
C PRO A 49 6.81 -1.37 -11.67
N THR A 50 6.73 -1.69 -10.37
CA THR A 50 7.84 -1.48 -9.45
C THR A 50 9.02 -2.41 -9.78
N LEU A 51 8.77 -3.69 -10.08
CA LEU A 51 9.81 -4.63 -10.48
C LEU A 51 10.40 -4.31 -11.85
N LEU A 52 9.58 -3.85 -12.80
CA LEU A 52 10.09 -3.39 -14.10
C LEU A 52 11.04 -2.20 -13.95
N VAL A 53 10.68 -1.21 -13.13
CA VAL A 53 11.58 -0.09 -12.84
C VAL A 53 12.86 -0.60 -12.18
N ARG A 54 12.76 -1.45 -11.18
CA ARG A 54 13.91 -1.93 -10.41
C ARG A 54 14.87 -2.80 -11.23
N PHE A 55 14.35 -3.75 -12.00
CA PHE A 55 15.17 -4.79 -12.64
C PHE A 55 15.41 -4.58 -14.13
N VAL A 56 14.65 -3.69 -14.77
CA VAL A 56 14.79 -3.43 -16.20
C VAL A 56 15.24 -1.99 -16.44
N PHE A 57 14.45 -1.00 -16.04
CA PHE A 57 14.74 0.39 -16.39
C PHE A 57 15.97 0.95 -15.67
N CYS A 58 16.06 0.82 -14.36
CA CYS A 58 17.17 1.39 -13.59
C CYS A 58 18.53 0.78 -13.93
N PRO A 59 18.69 -0.55 -14.08
CA PRO A 59 19.96 -1.14 -14.53
C PRO A 59 20.36 -0.68 -15.92
N ASN A 60 19.42 -0.61 -16.87
CA ASN A 60 19.71 -0.14 -18.24
C ASN A 60 20.09 1.35 -18.29
N MET A 61 19.69 2.14 -17.30
CA MET A 61 20.07 3.55 -17.16
C MET A 61 21.34 3.75 -16.33
N GLY A 62 21.94 2.70 -15.80
CA GLY A 62 23.14 2.76 -14.97
C GLY A 62 22.91 3.45 -13.60
N TYR A 63 21.70 3.41 -13.08
CA TYR A 63 21.38 4.03 -11.78
C TYR A 63 22.00 3.26 -10.62
N SER A 64 22.46 4.03 -9.61
CA SER A 64 22.94 3.46 -8.34
C SER A 64 21.83 2.73 -7.59
N PRO A 65 22.15 1.88 -6.61
CA PRO A 65 21.14 1.23 -5.76
C PRO A 65 20.19 2.23 -5.08
N GLU A 66 20.72 3.36 -4.59
CA GLU A 66 19.96 4.41 -3.93
C GLU A 66 18.99 5.10 -4.90
N MET A 67 19.48 5.45 -6.11
CA MET A 67 18.64 6.05 -7.14
C MET A 67 17.59 5.03 -7.62
N THR A 68 17.95 3.76 -7.72
CA THR A 68 16.99 2.68 -8.05
C THR A 68 15.89 2.60 -7.00
N TYR A 69 16.22 2.66 -5.70
CA TYR A 69 15.22 2.68 -4.64
C TYR A 69 14.32 3.92 -4.74
N LEU A 70 14.89 5.11 -4.95
CA LEU A 70 14.11 6.33 -5.18
C LEU A 70 13.11 6.16 -6.34
N MET A 71 13.55 5.63 -7.48
CA MET A 71 12.69 5.42 -8.64
C MET A 71 11.55 4.42 -8.34
N THR A 72 11.83 3.37 -7.56
CA THR A 72 10.78 2.44 -7.12
C THR A 72 9.76 3.10 -6.17
N LEU A 73 10.20 4.01 -5.31
CA LEU A 73 9.27 4.81 -4.49
C LEU A 73 8.40 5.73 -5.36
N VAL A 74 8.99 6.41 -6.34
CA VAL A 74 8.27 7.33 -7.24
C VAL A 74 7.18 6.59 -8.01
N ILE A 75 7.54 5.47 -8.68
CA ILE A 75 6.54 4.70 -9.43
C ILE A 75 5.51 4.07 -8.50
N GLY A 76 5.93 3.56 -7.34
CA GLY A 76 5.05 3.01 -6.33
C GLY A 76 4.03 4.03 -5.82
N LEU A 77 4.47 5.26 -5.54
CA LEU A 77 3.57 6.36 -5.16
C LEU A 77 2.56 6.67 -6.26
N GLY A 78 3.00 6.73 -7.52
CA GLY A 78 2.12 6.89 -8.68
C GLY A 78 1.03 5.82 -8.75
N VAL A 79 1.40 4.55 -8.53
CA VAL A 79 0.44 3.43 -8.50
C VAL A 79 -0.54 3.55 -7.33
N VAL A 80 -0.07 3.95 -6.14
CA VAL A 80 -0.95 4.17 -4.97
C VAL A 80 -1.91 5.32 -5.22
N ILE A 81 -1.44 6.43 -5.79
CA ILE A 81 -2.30 7.58 -6.16
C ILE A 81 -3.36 7.14 -7.18
N GLY A 82 -2.98 6.42 -8.22
CA GLY A 82 -3.91 5.90 -9.23
C GLY A 82 -4.93 4.90 -8.67
N HIS A 83 -4.54 4.12 -7.64
CA HIS A 83 -5.47 3.25 -6.93
C HIS A 83 -6.43 4.03 -6.03
N ASN A 84 -5.93 5.06 -5.36
CA ASN A 84 -6.70 5.86 -4.41
C ASN A 84 -7.67 6.83 -5.09
N PHE A 85 -7.31 7.30 -6.28
CA PHE A 85 -8.02 8.34 -7.01
C PHE A 85 -8.19 7.98 -8.51
N PRO A 86 -8.81 6.83 -8.85
CA PRO A 86 -9.00 6.45 -10.25
C PRO A 86 -10.00 7.40 -10.92
N PHE A 87 -9.57 8.07 -11.99
CA PHE A 87 -10.41 9.06 -12.70
C PHE A 87 -11.71 8.45 -13.23
N TYR A 88 -11.65 7.21 -13.74
CA TYR A 88 -12.80 6.48 -14.28
C TYR A 88 -13.84 6.04 -13.21
N LEU A 89 -13.55 6.23 -11.92
CA LEU A 89 -14.48 6.03 -10.80
C LEU A 89 -14.76 7.34 -10.05
N HIS A 90 -14.68 8.47 -10.75
CA HIS A 90 -14.87 9.80 -10.16
C HIS A 90 -13.99 10.03 -8.91
N PHE A 91 -12.73 9.57 -8.99
CA PHE A 91 -11.71 9.64 -7.91
C PHE A 91 -12.09 8.91 -6.61
N LYS A 92 -13.10 8.02 -6.66
CA LYS A 92 -13.54 7.20 -5.52
C LYS A 92 -12.89 5.81 -5.56
N GLY A 93 -11.61 5.75 -5.24
CA GLY A 93 -10.82 4.52 -5.23
C GLY A 93 -10.68 3.86 -3.85
N GLY A 94 -9.72 2.91 -3.77
CA GLY A 94 -9.39 2.20 -2.55
C GLY A 94 -8.58 3.03 -1.55
N LYS A 95 -7.99 2.35 -0.57
CA LYS A 95 -7.14 2.96 0.47
C LYS A 95 -5.64 2.73 0.26
N GLY A 96 -5.27 1.91 -0.70
CA GLY A 96 -3.90 1.70 -1.13
C GLY A 96 -3.05 0.75 -0.28
N ILE A 97 -3.57 0.14 0.79
CA ILE A 97 -2.73 -0.66 1.72
C ILE A 97 -2.13 -1.90 1.06
N ALA A 98 -2.91 -2.70 0.34
CA ALA A 98 -2.38 -3.87 -0.38
C ALA A 98 -1.39 -3.46 -1.48
N VAL A 99 -1.69 -2.35 -2.16
CA VAL A 99 -0.82 -1.75 -3.18
C VAL A 99 0.51 -1.29 -2.56
N SER A 100 0.46 -0.59 -1.41
CA SER A 100 1.66 -0.17 -0.66
C SER A 100 2.47 -1.35 -0.16
N ALA A 101 1.83 -2.43 0.32
CA ALA A 101 2.54 -3.65 0.72
C ALA A 101 3.33 -4.27 -0.44
N ALA A 102 2.75 -4.29 -1.65
CA ALA A 102 3.46 -4.76 -2.84
C ALA A 102 4.66 -3.86 -3.18
N VAL A 103 4.51 -2.53 -3.09
CA VAL A 103 5.62 -1.58 -3.28
C VAL A 103 6.72 -1.83 -2.26
N ILE A 104 6.39 -2.01 -0.97
CA ILE A 104 7.36 -2.32 0.10
C ILE A 104 8.19 -3.55 -0.28
N VAL A 105 7.54 -4.66 -0.58
CA VAL A 105 8.24 -5.90 -0.93
C VAL A 105 9.07 -5.72 -2.20
N ALA A 106 8.51 -5.11 -3.24
CA ALA A 106 9.21 -4.93 -4.52
C ALA A 106 10.43 -4.00 -4.42
N SER A 107 10.39 -2.97 -3.56
CA SER A 107 11.46 -1.97 -3.44
C SER A 107 12.56 -2.35 -2.46
N SER A 108 12.23 -2.97 -1.32
CA SER A 108 13.18 -3.16 -0.20
C SER A 108 13.65 -4.60 0.02
N SER A 109 13.19 -5.58 -0.77
CA SER A 109 13.60 -6.99 -0.65
C SER A 109 15.05 -7.30 -1.12
N ASN A 110 15.89 -6.31 -1.32
CA ASN A 110 17.30 -6.49 -1.72
C ASN A 110 18.28 -6.38 -0.55
N THR A 111 17.83 -5.96 0.61
CA THR A 111 18.66 -5.83 1.80
C THR A 111 18.20 -6.75 2.92
N SER A 112 19.11 -7.14 3.80
CA SER A 112 18.77 -7.92 5.00
C SER A 112 17.83 -7.14 5.90
N LEU A 113 18.07 -5.83 6.08
CA LEU A 113 17.18 -4.95 6.85
C LEU A 113 15.77 -4.90 6.23
N GLY A 114 15.65 -4.81 4.90
CA GLY A 114 14.36 -4.82 4.22
C GLY A 114 13.55 -6.07 4.53
N TRP A 115 14.15 -7.26 4.45
CA TRP A 115 13.46 -8.50 4.80
C TRP A 115 13.06 -8.58 6.28
N ILE A 116 13.95 -8.15 7.19
CA ILE A 116 13.65 -8.10 8.62
C ILE A 116 12.46 -7.15 8.87
N MET A 117 12.50 -5.95 8.31
CA MET A 117 11.42 -4.98 8.49
C MET A 117 10.09 -5.45 7.87
N ILE A 118 10.12 -6.08 6.67
CA ILE A 118 8.92 -6.68 6.07
C ILE A 118 8.31 -7.70 7.03
N GLY A 119 9.13 -8.60 7.59
CA GLY A 119 8.67 -9.60 8.57
C GLY A 119 8.09 -8.97 9.83
N VAL A 120 8.78 -7.99 10.41
CA VAL A 120 8.33 -7.28 11.62
C VAL A 120 7.00 -6.56 11.38
N PHE A 121 6.89 -5.77 10.32
CA PHE A 121 5.66 -5.02 10.04
C PHE A 121 4.48 -5.92 9.68
N LEU A 122 4.73 -7.05 9.00
CA LEU A 122 3.71 -8.06 8.74
C LEU A 122 3.23 -8.70 10.06
N ALA A 123 4.16 -9.07 10.94
CA ALA A 123 3.83 -9.60 12.26
C ALA A 123 3.02 -8.59 13.10
N VAL A 124 3.45 -7.32 13.12
CA VAL A 124 2.71 -6.23 13.79
C VAL A 124 1.31 -6.10 13.23
N PHE A 125 1.14 -6.12 11.90
CA PHE A 125 -0.18 -6.06 11.27
C PHE A 125 -1.08 -7.22 11.74
N ILE A 126 -0.57 -8.46 11.68
CA ILE A 126 -1.31 -9.65 12.06
C ILE A 126 -1.70 -9.59 13.55
N ILE A 127 -0.76 -9.23 14.43
CA ILE A 127 -0.99 -9.13 15.88
C ILE A 127 -2.04 -8.06 16.18
N VAL A 128 -1.86 -6.85 15.64
CA VAL A 128 -2.80 -5.73 15.88
C VAL A 128 -4.19 -6.07 15.37
N VAL A 129 -4.31 -6.62 14.16
CA VAL A 129 -5.62 -7.02 13.61
C VAL A 129 -6.21 -8.20 14.38
N GLY A 130 -5.39 -9.17 14.76
CA GLY A 130 -5.85 -10.35 15.54
C GLY A 130 -6.41 -9.99 16.91
N ILE A 131 -5.75 -9.07 17.62
CA ILE A 131 -6.16 -8.64 18.96
C ILE A 131 -7.33 -7.64 18.88
N THR A 132 -7.20 -6.61 18.03
CA THR A 132 -8.15 -5.48 18.04
C THR A 132 -9.35 -5.69 17.12
N ARG A 133 -9.24 -6.59 16.18
CA ARG A 133 -10.21 -6.79 15.07
C ARG A 133 -10.35 -5.56 14.16
N TYR A 134 -9.42 -4.59 14.23
CA TYR A 134 -9.44 -3.38 13.41
C TYR A 134 -8.36 -3.41 12.33
N VAL A 135 -8.73 -3.85 11.12
CA VAL A 135 -7.83 -3.83 9.94
C VAL A 135 -7.31 -2.41 9.67
N SER A 136 -8.13 -1.39 9.87
CA SER A 136 -7.71 0.01 9.67
C SER A 136 -6.63 0.46 10.65
N LEU A 137 -6.65 -0.01 11.90
CA LEU A 137 -5.61 0.29 12.88
C LEU A 137 -4.28 -0.34 12.47
N GLY A 138 -4.27 -1.63 12.15
CA GLY A 138 -3.09 -2.30 11.62
C GLY A 138 -2.54 -1.62 10.37
N SER A 139 -3.42 -1.18 9.45
CA SER A 139 -3.03 -0.46 8.24
C SER A 139 -2.31 0.87 8.53
N LEU A 140 -2.80 1.65 9.50
CA LEU A 140 -2.20 2.94 9.88
C LEU A 140 -0.84 2.78 10.58
N ILE A 141 -0.61 1.66 11.23
CA ILE A 141 0.70 1.37 11.84
C ILE A 141 1.69 0.94 10.75
N VAL A 142 1.31 0.04 9.86
CA VAL A 142 2.27 -0.53 8.90
C VAL A 142 2.72 0.45 7.81
N VAL A 143 1.99 1.53 7.53
CA VAL A 143 2.43 2.54 6.56
C VAL A 143 3.63 3.36 7.04
N TRP A 144 3.98 3.32 8.33
CA TRP A 144 5.21 3.87 8.86
C TRP A 144 6.45 3.09 8.44
N TYR A 145 6.29 1.94 7.81
CA TYR A 145 7.40 1.21 7.18
C TYR A 145 8.25 2.12 6.29
N PHE A 146 7.60 2.88 5.39
CA PHE A 146 8.30 3.67 4.38
C PHE A 146 9.30 4.69 5.00
N PRO A 147 8.86 5.63 5.86
CA PRO A 147 9.81 6.58 6.43
C PRO A 147 10.83 5.91 7.37
N LEU A 148 10.45 4.89 8.13
CA LEU A 148 11.37 4.20 9.01
C LEU A 148 12.46 3.43 8.23
N TYR A 149 12.08 2.76 7.14
CA TYR A 149 13.05 2.07 6.29
C TYR A 149 14.02 3.06 5.64
N VAL A 150 13.54 4.19 5.12
CA VAL A 150 14.41 5.23 4.56
C VAL A 150 15.39 5.77 5.61
N ILE A 151 14.91 6.05 6.82
CA ILE A 151 15.77 6.54 7.90
C ILE A 151 16.83 5.49 8.28
N LEU A 152 16.47 4.23 8.42
CA LEU A 152 17.37 3.19 8.87
C LEU A 152 18.39 2.75 7.81
N GLU A 153 17.98 2.65 6.55
CA GLU A 153 18.82 2.14 5.45
C GLU A 153 19.63 3.23 4.77
N TYR A 154 19.07 4.45 4.66
CA TYR A 154 19.63 5.51 3.80
C TYR A 154 20.12 6.77 4.53
N HIS A 155 20.19 6.79 5.88
CA HIS A 155 20.64 7.97 6.65
C HIS A 155 22.07 8.44 6.35
N GLY A 156 22.91 7.58 5.76
CA GLY A 156 24.32 7.87 5.44
C GLY A 156 24.60 8.31 4.01
N ILE A 157 23.58 8.45 3.16
CA ILE A 157 23.76 8.88 1.76
C ILE A 157 23.77 10.40 1.64
N GLU A 158 23.95 10.90 0.40
CA GLU A 158 23.87 12.33 0.10
C GLU A 158 22.56 12.94 0.62
N THR A 159 22.66 14.07 1.33
CA THR A 159 21.56 14.71 2.05
C THR A 159 20.37 15.04 1.15
N SER A 160 20.60 15.51 -0.07
CA SER A 160 19.53 15.86 -1.00
C SER A 160 18.69 14.64 -1.40
N LEU A 161 19.36 13.54 -1.71
CA LEU A 161 18.72 12.28 -2.10
C LEU A 161 17.95 11.67 -0.91
N PHE A 162 18.54 11.68 0.28
CA PHE A 162 17.88 11.23 1.52
C PHE A 162 16.59 12.01 1.79
N VAL A 163 16.65 13.35 1.70
CA VAL A 163 15.49 14.23 1.96
C VAL A 163 14.37 13.97 0.95
N ILE A 164 14.70 13.77 -0.33
CA ILE A 164 13.69 13.44 -1.36
C ILE A 164 13.05 12.08 -1.08
N MET A 165 13.85 11.06 -0.76
CA MET A 165 13.32 9.73 -0.39
C MET A 165 12.41 9.80 0.82
N LEU A 166 12.84 10.50 1.87
CA LEU A 166 12.04 10.65 3.10
C LEU A 166 10.74 11.40 2.83
N PHE A 167 10.78 12.46 2.02
CA PHE A 167 9.58 13.18 1.63
C PHE A 167 8.58 12.29 0.89
N ILE A 168 9.04 11.50 -0.09
CA ILE A 168 8.17 10.56 -0.82
C ILE A 168 7.64 9.47 0.13
N ALA A 169 8.46 8.93 1.01
CA ALA A 169 8.06 7.96 2.03
C ALA A 169 6.96 8.51 2.96
N LEU A 170 7.07 9.76 3.38
CA LEU A 170 6.05 10.45 4.18
C LEU A 170 4.76 10.68 3.39
N LEU A 171 4.82 10.88 2.05
CA LEU A 171 3.63 10.98 1.22
C LEU A 171 2.82 9.67 1.21
N PHE A 172 3.46 8.49 1.19
CA PHE A 172 2.75 7.22 1.34
C PHE A 172 1.98 7.16 2.66
N THR A 173 2.63 7.54 3.75
CA THR A 173 2.00 7.59 5.08
C THR A 173 0.83 8.58 5.10
N ALA A 174 1.05 9.81 4.64
CA ALA A 174 0.03 10.84 4.59
C ALA A 174 -1.20 10.44 3.75
N LEU A 175 -0.99 9.84 2.57
CA LEU A 175 -2.07 9.32 1.73
C LEU A 175 -2.87 8.23 2.42
N ALA A 176 -2.20 7.31 3.13
CA ALA A 176 -2.88 6.27 3.87
C ALA A 176 -3.76 6.86 4.99
N TYR A 177 -3.25 7.81 5.77
CA TYR A 177 -4.03 8.50 6.81
C TYR A 177 -5.21 9.27 6.20
N PHE A 178 -4.97 10.02 5.12
CA PHE A 178 -6.03 10.74 4.42
C PHE A 178 -7.16 9.78 3.97
N LYS A 179 -6.81 8.66 3.34
CA LYS A 179 -7.81 7.67 2.87
C LYS A 179 -8.46 6.89 4.01
N HIS A 180 -7.90 6.93 5.21
CA HIS A 180 -8.49 6.33 6.41
C HIS A 180 -9.20 7.34 7.32
N ALA A 181 -9.33 8.62 6.96
CA ALA A 181 -9.93 9.65 7.81
C ALA A 181 -11.31 9.24 8.36
N GLY A 182 -12.19 8.69 7.51
CA GLY A 182 -13.49 8.18 7.96
C GLY A 182 -13.39 6.96 8.90
N ASN A 183 -12.34 6.12 8.77
CA ASN A 183 -12.10 5.01 9.69
C ASN A 183 -11.56 5.51 11.03
N ILE A 184 -10.64 6.47 11.00
CA ILE A 184 -10.07 7.10 12.20
C ILE A 184 -11.20 7.71 13.03
N ARG A 185 -12.08 8.49 12.40
CA ARG A 185 -13.25 9.06 13.10
C ARG A 185 -14.12 7.99 13.75
N ARG A 186 -14.39 6.88 13.05
CA ARG A 186 -15.17 5.77 13.60
C ARG A 186 -14.45 5.05 14.73
N LEU A 187 -13.12 4.83 14.62
CA LEU A 187 -12.30 4.25 15.68
C LEU A 187 -12.37 5.12 16.95
N MET A 188 -12.22 6.44 16.83
CA MET A 188 -12.31 7.38 17.94
C MET A 188 -13.68 7.38 18.63
N LEU A 189 -14.74 7.11 17.87
CA LEU A 189 -16.11 7.04 18.39
C LEU A 189 -16.51 5.62 18.82
N SER A 190 -15.58 4.67 18.85
CA SER A 190 -15.82 3.23 19.16
C SER A 190 -16.93 2.58 18.33
N LEU A 191 -17.13 3.06 17.08
CA LEU A 191 -18.24 2.63 16.20
C LEU A 191 -17.82 1.54 15.20
N ILE A 192 -16.59 1.00 15.29
CA ILE A 192 -16.13 -0.06 14.39
C ILE A 192 -15.87 -1.33 15.21
N HIS A 193 -16.76 -2.31 15.05
CA HIS A 193 -16.43 -3.70 15.26
C HIS A 193 -16.41 -4.40 13.90
N ILE A 194 -15.45 -5.32 13.70
CA ILE A 194 -15.39 -6.21 12.53
C ILE A 194 -16.43 -7.30 12.69
#